data_0f9d20f683a56839d439f4db718103c1
#
_entry.id   0f9d20f683a56839d439f4db718103c1
#
_cell.length_a   1.000
_cell.length_b   1.000
_cell.length_c   1.000
_cell.angle_alpha   90.00
_cell.angle_beta   90.00
_cell.angle_gamma   90.00
#
_symmetry.space_group_name_H-M   'P 1'
#
loop_
_entity.id
_entity.type
_entity.pdbx_description
1 polymer ?
#
loop_
_entity_poly.entity_id
_entity_poly.type
_entity_poly.pdbx_seq_one_letter_code
_entity_poly.pdbx_strand_id
1 'polypeptide(L)'
;MSEIIWDLALIQKYNQSGPRYTSYPTALEFNEQYTNDDFIAAAQRYPTRPLSLYVHIPFCHKLCYFCACNKVITRHQHKADIYLDFLEREIKERSTLFTNRVATQVHWGGGTPTYLTEAQSARLMQMLRDNFNIADNAEISIEMDPREIELSMLEHLRNIGFNRISMGVQDFNKDVQKAVNREQDETFVNALLMRARELGFQSTNLDLIYGLPFQSVESFMFTLKKVIELNPDRLSVFNYAHLPSRFAGQAKIKDWQLPKPETKLEILQKTIETLGCAGYKFIGMDHFAKPDDELAIAQQNGVLHRNFQGYTTQEECDLLGLGVSAISLLGDTYAQNQKDLKEYYTAVDTNGIALHKGLAMSEEDCLRRDVIKQLICNFKLAYAPLEKQYNINFKQHFAEDLALLAPLAADGLLDVGEEQITVSAKGRLLIRNICLCFDTYSRAQAKQQQFSRII
;
A
#
# COMPACT_ATOMS: atom_id res chain seq x y z
N MET A 1 -10.78 25.56 7.74
CA MET A 1 -11.67 25.03 6.68
C MET A 1 -11.43 23.54 6.57
N SER A 2 -12.45 22.73 6.34
CA SER A 2 -12.31 21.27 6.14
C SER A 2 -11.38 20.99 4.95
N GLU A 3 -10.42 20.08 5.12
CA GLU A 3 -9.51 19.65 4.03
C GLU A 3 -10.25 18.92 2.90
N ILE A 4 -11.45 18.40 3.20
CA ILE A 4 -12.32 17.70 2.25
C ILE A 4 -13.71 18.32 2.31
N ILE A 5 -14.29 18.56 1.14
CA ILE A 5 -15.70 18.97 1.00
C ILE A 5 -16.44 17.80 0.36
N TRP A 6 -17.43 17.27 1.08
CA TRP A 6 -18.31 16.21 0.58
C TRP A 6 -19.35 16.77 -0.38
N ASP A 7 -19.38 16.26 -1.60
CA ASP A 7 -20.36 16.63 -2.63
C ASP A 7 -20.91 15.35 -3.29
N LEU A 8 -22.06 14.91 -2.81
CA LEU A 8 -22.66 13.63 -3.23
C LEU A 8 -22.98 13.61 -4.73
N ALA A 9 -23.40 14.74 -5.30
CA ALA A 9 -23.73 14.83 -6.73
C ALA A 9 -22.48 14.61 -7.61
N LEU A 10 -21.35 15.22 -7.23
CA LEU A 10 -20.07 15.01 -7.91
C LEU A 10 -19.54 13.59 -7.72
N ILE A 11 -19.65 13.05 -6.49
CA ILE A 11 -19.26 11.66 -6.20
C ILE A 11 -20.04 10.69 -7.10
N GLN A 12 -21.37 10.86 -7.22
CA GLN A 12 -22.21 10.02 -8.09
C GLN A 12 -21.86 10.20 -9.57
N LYS A 13 -21.62 11.44 -10.02
CA LYS A 13 -21.24 11.75 -11.40
C LYS A 13 -19.95 11.07 -11.83
N TYR A 14 -18.96 11.02 -10.92
CA TYR A 14 -17.63 10.52 -11.21
C TYR A 14 -17.33 9.13 -10.61
N ASN A 15 -18.33 8.42 -10.10
CA ASN A 15 -18.17 7.08 -9.54
C ASN A 15 -18.00 6.01 -10.64
N GLN A 16 -16.82 5.98 -11.23
CA GLN A 16 -16.40 5.00 -12.23
C GLN A 16 -15.34 4.06 -11.70
N SER A 17 -14.97 3.03 -12.44
CA SER A 17 -13.88 2.13 -12.10
C SER A 17 -12.53 2.74 -12.52
N GLY A 18 -11.50 2.53 -11.73
CA GLY A 18 -10.16 3.02 -12.04
C GLY A 18 -9.07 2.45 -11.13
N PRO A 19 -7.80 2.52 -11.55
CA PRO A 19 -6.67 2.02 -10.78
C PRO A 19 -6.53 2.72 -9.42
N ARG A 20 -5.93 2.03 -8.45
CA ARG A 20 -5.55 2.65 -7.16
C ARG A 20 -4.21 3.39 -7.22
N TYR A 21 -3.53 3.33 -8.35
CA TYR A 21 -2.22 3.95 -8.59
C TYR A 21 -1.18 3.68 -7.50
N THR A 22 -1.09 2.42 -7.08
CA THR A 22 0.06 1.91 -6.31
C THR A 22 1.31 1.82 -7.21
N SER A 23 1.11 1.85 -8.51
CA SER A 23 2.11 1.99 -9.56
C SER A 23 1.48 2.63 -10.81
N TYR A 24 2.31 3.21 -11.65
CA TYR A 24 1.99 3.54 -13.02
C TYR A 24 3.22 3.26 -13.90
N PRO A 25 3.09 2.52 -14.99
CA PRO A 25 1.93 1.69 -15.36
C PRO A 25 1.53 0.69 -14.27
N THR A 26 0.27 0.20 -14.34
CA THR A 26 -0.22 -0.74 -13.33
C THR A 26 0.38 -2.12 -13.51
N ALA A 27 0.33 -2.98 -12.49
CA ALA A 27 0.85 -4.34 -12.56
C ALA A 27 0.14 -5.25 -13.59
N LEU A 28 -0.93 -4.76 -14.25
CA LEU A 28 -1.57 -5.43 -15.38
C LEU A 28 -0.72 -5.38 -16.65
N GLU A 29 0.13 -4.36 -16.76
CA GLU A 29 1.02 -4.16 -17.91
C GLU A 29 2.33 -4.96 -17.81
N PHE A 30 2.61 -5.61 -16.66
CA PHE A 30 3.79 -6.45 -16.51
C PHE A 30 3.68 -7.70 -17.39
N ASN A 31 4.76 -8.03 -18.08
CA ASN A 31 4.82 -9.13 -19.02
C ASN A 31 6.03 -10.06 -18.77
N GLU A 32 5.98 -11.25 -19.32
CA GLU A 32 6.99 -12.29 -19.14
C GLU A 32 8.22 -12.13 -20.09
N GLN A 33 8.23 -11.10 -20.94
CA GLN A 33 9.38 -10.78 -21.79
C GLN A 33 10.50 -10.12 -21.00
N TYR A 34 10.19 -9.54 -19.82
CA TYR A 34 11.15 -8.97 -18.89
C TYR A 34 11.97 -10.09 -18.25
N THR A 35 13.28 -10.05 -18.38
CA THR A 35 14.21 -11.14 -18.05
C THR A 35 15.04 -10.86 -16.79
N ASN A 36 15.79 -11.86 -16.34
CA ASN A 36 16.76 -11.68 -15.25
C ASN A 36 17.87 -10.69 -15.65
N ASP A 37 18.28 -10.67 -16.93
CA ASP A 37 19.31 -9.72 -17.41
C ASP A 37 18.79 -8.28 -17.34
N ASP A 38 17.51 -8.04 -17.65
CA ASP A 38 16.88 -6.73 -17.51
C ASP A 38 16.84 -6.30 -16.04
N PHE A 39 16.55 -7.23 -15.13
CA PHE A 39 16.57 -6.96 -13.68
C PHE A 39 17.97 -6.59 -13.18
N ILE A 40 18.99 -7.34 -13.61
CA ILE A 40 20.39 -7.07 -13.24
C ILE A 40 20.84 -5.71 -13.78
N ALA A 41 20.54 -5.42 -15.05
CA ALA A 41 20.84 -4.13 -15.66
C ALA A 41 20.15 -2.96 -14.92
N ALA A 42 18.89 -3.12 -14.51
CA ALA A 42 18.15 -2.13 -13.72
C ALA A 42 18.78 -1.91 -12.34
N ALA A 43 19.18 -2.99 -11.65
CA ALA A 43 19.81 -2.91 -10.33
C ALA A 43 21.13 -2.12 -10.35
N GLN A 44 21.88 -2.21 -11.45
CA GLN A 44 23.19 -1.55 -11.64
C GLN A 44 23.08 -0.12 -12.13
N ARG A 45 21.93 0.31 -12.65
CA ARG A 45 21.75 1.62 -13.29
C ARG A 45 21.94 2.80 -12.34
N TYR A 46 21.52 2.66 -11.06
CA TYR A 46 21.60 3.71 -10.05
C TYR A 46 22.32 3.20 -8.79
N PRO A 47 23.64 3.02 -8.84
CA PRO A 47 24.40 2.29 -7.81
C PRO A 47 24.46 2.98 -6.44
N THR A 48 24.06 4.25 -6.35
CA THR A 48 24.09 5.04 -5.12
C THR A 48 22.73 5.32 -4.52
N ARG A 49 21.63 4.96 -5.22
CA ARG A 49 20.28 5.17 -4.66
C ARG A 49 20.08 4.33 -3.40
N PRO A 50 19.45 4.89 -2.35
CA PRO A 50 19.06 4.10 -1.19
C PRO A 50 18.09 2.97 -1.56
N LEU A 51 17.98 1.97 -0.69
CA LEU A 51 17.06 0.85 -0.84
C LEU A 51 15.93 0.93 0.18
N SER A 52 14.74 0.54 -0.28
CA SER A 52 13.64 0.08 0.54
C SER A 52 13.49 -1.43 0.32
N LEU A 53 13.64 -2.24 1.37
CA LEU A 53 13.50 -3.68 1.30
C LEU A 53 12.08 -4.08 1.67
N TYR A 54 11.40 -4.80 0.80
CA TYR A 54 10.11 -5.44 1.11
C TYR A 54 10.28 -6.95 1.21
N VAL A 55 9.85 -7.54 2.32
CA VAL A 55 9.87 -8.99 2.50
C VAL A 55 8.44 -9.51 2.58
N HIS A 56 8.07 -10.39 1.67
CA HIS A 56 6.76 -11.04 1.66
C HIS A 56 6.77 -12.32 2.47
N ILE A 57 5.96 -12.39 3.54
CA ILE A 57 5.73 -13.61 4.32
C ILE A 57 4.34 -14.13 4.01
N PRO A 58 4.21 -15.25 3.24
CA PRO A 58 2.91 -15.65 2.71
C PRO A 58 2.00 -16.37 3.71
N PHE A 59 2.46 -16.69 4.91
CA PHE A 59 1.73 -17.58 5.80
C PHE A 59 0.71 -16.87 6.67
N CYS A 60 -0.44 -17.56 6.90
CA CYS A 60 -1.45 -17.19 7.88
C CYS A 60 -1.99 -18.46 8.57
N HIS A 61 -2.33 -18.38 9.87
CA HIS A 61 -2.96 -19.48 10.59
C HIS A 61 -4.44 -19.67 10.21
N LYS A 62 -5.15 -18.57 9.90
CA LYS A 62 -6.59 -18.57 9.61
C LYS A 62 -6.90 -17.75 8.37
N LEU A 63 -7.90 -18.20 7.61
CA LEU A 63 -8.40 -17.50 6.45
C LEU A 63 -9.41 -16.43 6.85
N CYS A 64 -9.09 -15.15 6.64
CA CYS A 64 -10.08 -14.08 6.65
C CYS A 64 -10.84 -14.06 5.33
N TYR A 65 -12.19 -14.07 5.35
CA TYR A 65 -12.98 -14.26 4.14
C TYR A 65 -12.88 -13.08 3.16
N PHE A 66 -12.62 -11.88 3.64
CA PHE A 66 -12.43 -10.69 2.79
C PHE A 66 -11.09 -10.64 2.05
N CYS A 67 -10.09 -11.41 2.50
CA CYS A 67 -8.69 -11.19 2.16
C CYS A 67 -8.35 -11.54 0.71
N ALA A 68 -7.69 -10.59 0.02
CA ALA A 68 -7.21 -10.71 -1.35
C ALA A 68 -5.67 -10.88 -1.48
N CYS A 69 -4.94 -10.94 -0.36
CA CYS A 69 -3.48 -11.07 -0.36
C CYS A 69 -3.03 -12.42 -0.92
N ASN A 70 -1.79 -12.46 -1.45
CA ASN A 70 -1.12 -13.72 -1.78
C ASN A 70 -0.72 -14.41 -0.48
N LYS A 71 -1.38 -15.52 -0.15
CA LYS A 71 -1.23 -16.19 1.15
C LYS A 71 -1.38 -17.70 1.07
N VAL A 72 -0.75 -18.36 2.04
CA VAL A 72 -0.86 -19.80 2.29
C VAL A 72 -1.42 -20.01 3.69
N ILE A 73 -2.59 -20.61 3.78
CA ILE A 73 -3.20 -20.93 5.07
C ILE A 73 -2.63 -22.26 5.57
N THR A 74 -1.92 -22.23 6.68
CA THR A 74 -1.30 -23.44 7.26
C THR A 74 -1.07 -23.28 8.76
N ARG A 75 -1.07 -24.40 9.48
CA ARG A 75 -0.65 -24.50 10.89
C ARG A 75 0.70 -25.23 11.05
N HIS A 76 1.28 -25.63 9.93
CA HIS A 76 2.53 -26.38 9.90
C HIS A 76 3.72 -25.42 9.90
N GLN A 77 4.23 -25.09 11.07
CA GLN A 77 5.30 -24.12 11.29
C GLN A 77 6.59 -24.42 10.50
N HIS A 78 6.92 -25.71 10.29
CA HIS A 78 8.08 -26.12 9.50
C HIS A 78 8.04 -25.61 8.04
N LYS A 79 6.88 -25.26 7.50
CA LYS A 79 6.80 -24.66 6.16
C LYS A 79 7.45 -23.28 6.10
N ALA A 80 7.46 -22.56 7.21
CA ALA A 80 8.18 -21.30 7.31
C ALA A 80 9.70 -21.54 7.27
N ASP A 81 10.22 -22.58 7.89
CA ASP A 81 11.65 -22.91 7.83
C ASP A 81 12.08 -23.20 6.39
N ILE A 82 11.31 -24.04 5.68
CA ILE A 82 11.56 -24.31 4.25
C ILE A 82 11.54 -23.02 3.43
N TYR A 83 10.55 -22.16 3.67
CA TYR A 83 10.44 -20.89 2.97
C TYR A 83 11.64 -19.98 3.25
N LEU A 84 12.07 -19.90 4.51
CA LEU A 84 13.22 -19.08 4.91
C LEU A 84 14.53 -19.61 4.30
N ASP A 85 14.68 -20.93 4.08
CA ASP A 85 15.85 -21.49 3.39
C ASP A 85 15.92 -21.01 1.93
N PHE A 86 14.78 -20.96 1.22
CA PHE A 86 14.72 -20.41 -0.15
C PHE A 86 14.90 -18.89 -0.17
N LEU A 87 14.27 -18.19 0.77
CA LEU A 87 14.38 -16.74 0.88
C LEU A 87 15.83 -16.31 1.17
N GLU A 88 16.55 -17.09 2.00
CA GLU A 88 17.98 -16.84 2.27
C GLU A 88 18.82 -16.92 1.00
N ARG A 89 18.54 -17.89 0.13
CA ARG A 89 19.25 -18.02 -1.16
C ARG A 89 18.93 -16.83 -2.07
N GLU A 90 17.67 -16.44 -2.17
CA GLU A 90 17.27 -15.26 -2.92
C GLU A 90 17.94 -13.98 -2.39
N ILE A 91 17.97 -13.81 -1.06
CA ILE A 91 18.63 -12.68 -0.40
C ILE A 91 20.12 -12.62 -0.76
N LYS A 92 20.83 -13.76 -0.63
CA LYS A 92 22.26 -13.85 -0.93
C LYS A 92 22.55 -13.51 -2.39
N GLU A 93 21.78 -14.05 -3.31
CA GLU A 93 21.98 -13.80 -4.75
C GLU A 93 21.71 -12.33 -5.09
N ARG A 94 20.54 -11.81 -4.68
CA ARG A 94 20.16 -10.44 -5.02
C ARG A 94 21.03 -9.38 -4.35
N SER A 95 21.49 -9.62 -3.12
CA SER A 95 22.29 -8.64 -2.38
C SER A 95 23.60 -8.29 -3.11
N THR A 96 24.17 -9.22 -3.89
CA THR A 96 25.38 -8.99 -4.67
C THR A 96 25.25 -7.85 -5.67
N LEU A 97 24.01 -7.55 -6.10
CA LEU A 97 23.71 -6.45 -7.02
C LEU A 97 23.63 -5.08 -6.33
N PHE A 98 23.62 -5.04 -4.99
CA PHE A 98 23.35 -3.82 -4.20
C PHE A 98 24.40 -3.53 -3.14
N THR A 99 25.61 -4.05 -3.27
CA THR A 99 26.69 -4.04 -2.25
C THR A 99 27.08 -2.63 -1.76
N ASN A 100 26.93 -1.59 -2.62
CA ASN A 100 27.29 -0.22 -2.31
C ASN A 100 26.09 0.65 -1.88
N ARG A 101 24.95 0.06 -1.65
CA ARG A 101 23.70 0.77 -1.39
C ARG A 101 23.28 0.62 0.07
N VAL A 102 22.74 1.68 0.64
CA VAL A 102 22.24 1.70 2.01
C VAL A 102 20.73 1.46 1.99
N ALA A 103 20.26 0.49 2.78
CA ALA A 103 18.84 0.29 3.01
C ALA A 103 18.36 1.22 4.13
N THR A 104 17.52 2.19 3.77
CA THR A 104 16.92 3.16 4.71
C THR A 104 15.53 2.76 5.17
N GLN A 105 14.94 1.74 4.54
CA GLN A 105 13.63 1.22 4.89
C GLN A 105 13.60 -0.31 4.75
N VAL A 106 12.95 -0.99 5.71
CA VAL A 106 12.65 -2.42 5.67
C VAL A 106 11.17 -2.60 6.04
N HIS A 107 10.42 -3.32 5.23
CA HIS A 107 9.02 -3.63 5.52
C HIS A 107 8.73 -5.12 5.36
N TRP A 108 8.12 -5.74 6.37
CA TRP A 108 7.61 -7.10 6.28
C TRP A 108 6.09 -7.09 6.20
N GLY A 109 5.56 -7.70 5.14
CA GLY A 109 4.12 -7.76 4.88
C GLY A 109 3.69 -9.07 4.22
N GLY A 110 2.45 -9.08 3.69
CA GLY A 110 1.95 -10.16 2.86
C GLY A 110 0.77 -10.94 3.40
N GLY A 111 0.98 -12.15 3.90
CA GLY A 111 -0.01 -12.92 4.65
C GLY A 111 -0.11 -12.39 6.07
N THR A 112 0.77 -12.88 6.93
CA THR A 112 0.94 -12.42 8.31
C THR A 112 2.38 -12.63 8.74
N PRO A 113 3.23 -11.61 8.73
CA PRO A 113 4.65 -11.77 9.12
C PRO A 113 4.84 -12.32 10.54
N THR A 114 3.96 -11.98 11.47
CA THR A 114 3.95 -12.52 12.84
C THR A 114 3.47 -13.99 12.92
N TYR A 115 3.29 -14.67 11.78
CA TYR A 115 3.23 -16.13 11.70
C TYR A 115 4.59 -16.76 12.07
N LEU A 116 5.70 -16.06 11.80
CA LEU A 116 7.04 -16.51 12.16
C LEU A 116 7.20 -16.53 13.68
N THR A 117 7.84 -17.58 14.18
CA THR A 117 8.28 -17.64 15.59
C THR A 117 9.35 -16.57 15.85
N GLU A 118 9.64 -16.29 17.13
CA GLU A 118 10.74 -15.40 17.52
C GLU A 118 12.07 -15.82 16.91
N ALA A 119 12.38 -17.12 16.93
CA ALA A 119 13.61 -17.65 16.34
C ALA A 119 13.66 -17.46 14.81
N GLN A 120 12.54 -17.69 14.11
CA GLN A 120 12.46 -17.53 12.66
C GLN A 120 12.53 -16.05 12.25
N SER A 121 11.89 -15.17 13.00
CA SER A 121 11.95 -13.73 12.73
C SER A 121 13.34 -13.14 13.02
N ALA A 122 14.00 -13.59 14.11
CA ALA A 122 15.38 -13.23 14.38
C ALA A 122 16.33 -13.71 13.27
N ARG A 123 16.16 -14.97 12.81
CA ARG A 123 16.91 -15.54 11.69
C ARG A 123 16.76 -14.67 10.43
N LEU A 124 15.53 -14.31 10.06
CA LEU A 124 15.28 -13.49 8.86
C LEU A 124 15.89 -12.08 8.98
N MET A 125 15.75 -11.43 10.13
CA MET A 125 16.37 -10.12 10.34
C MET A 125 17.90 -10.20 10.26
N GLN A 126 18.50 -11.27 10.80
CA GLN A 126 19.94 -11.48 10.69
C GLN A 126 20.38 -11.70 9.24
N MET A 127 19.64 -12.51 8.46
CA MET A 127 19.90 -12.69 7.03
C MET A 127 19.91 -11.34 6.28
N LEU A 128 18.96 -10.44 6.57
CA LEU A 128 18.90 -9.11 5.95
C LEU A 128 20.12 -8.27 6.34
N ARG A 129 20.52 -8.27 7.62
CA ARG A 129 21.68 -7.51 8.12
C ARG A 129 23.01 -8.03 7.61
N ASP A 130 23.14 -9.34 7.41
CA ASP A 130 24.36 -9.97 6.91
C ASP A 130 24.58 -9.68 5.42
N ASN A 131 23.51 -9.36 4.68
CA ASN A 131 23.55 -9.23 3.22
C ASN A 131 23.29 -7.80 2.73
N PHE A 132 22.67 -6.92 3.52
CA PHE A 132 22.40 -5.53 3.16
C PHE A 132 22.94 -4.57 4.21
N ASN A 133 23.45 -3.44 3.76
CA ASN A 133 23.85 -2.34 4.65
C ASN A 133 22.60 -1.57 5.12
N ILE A 134 21.98 -2.01 6.22
CA ILE A 134 20.80 -1.37 6.80
C ILE A 134 21.27 -0.21 7.68
N ALA A 135 20.77 1.01 7.42
CA ALA A 135 21.11 2.20 8.19
C ALA A 135 20.66 2.06 9.66
N ASP A 136 21.43 2.63 10.59
CA ASP A 136 21.12 2.61 12.03
C ASP A 136 19.77 3.26 12.35
N ASN A 137 19.38 4.27 11.58
CA ASN A 137 18.12 5.00 11.69
C ASN A 137 17.07 4.55 10.66
N ALA A 138 17.23 3.37 10.06
CA ALA A 138 16.28 2.86 9.09
C ALA A 138 14.86 2.74 9.67
N GLU A 139 13.86 3.03 8.85
CA GLU A 139 12.48 2.70 9.14
C GLU A 139 12.28 1.19 8.97
N ILE A 140 11.98 0.48 10.06
CA ILE A 140 11.78 -0.98 10.04
C ILE A 140 10.37 -1.28 10.54
N SER A 141 9.50 -1.71 9.64
CA SER A 141 8.06 -1.87 9.87
C SER A 141 7.57 -3.30 9.62
N ILE A 142 6.52 -3.70 10.33
CA ILE A 142 5.92 -5.02 10.22
C ILE A 142 4.39 -4.94 10.26
N GLU A 143 3.73 -5.72 9.39
CA GLU A 143 2.30 -6.01 9.46
C GLU A 143 2.05 -7.16 10.44
N MET A 144 0.99 -7.05 11.24
CA MET A 144 0.66 -8.05 12.24
C MET A 144 -0.84 -8.30 12.37
N ASP A 145 -1.16 -9.55 12.70
CA ASP A 145 -2.51 -9.96 13.07
C ASP A 145 -2.60 -10.07 14.60
N PRO A 146 -3.38 -9.22 15.28
CA PRO A 146 -3.44 -9.21 16.73
C PRO A 146 -4.03 -10.48 17.36
N ARG A 147 -4.61 -11.38 16.56
CA ARG A 147 -5.26 -12.61 17.06
C ARG A 147 -4.29 -13.74 17.40
N GLU A 148 -3.09 -13.70 16.83
CA GLU A 148 -2.18 -14.86 16.78
C GLU A 148 -0.80 -14.51 17.39
N ILE A 149 -0.75 -13.51 18.27
CA ILE A 149 0.49 -13.08 18.93
C ILE A 149 0.28 -12.94 20.44
N GLU A 150 1.39 -12.94 21.17
CA GLU A 150 1.45 -12.58 22.58
C GLU A 150 2.13 -11.21 22.76
N LEU A 151 1.98 -10.58 23.93
CA LEU A 151 2.62 -9.29 24.21
C LEU A 151 4.15 -9.36 24.14
N SER A 152 4.74 -10.51 24.50
CA SER A 152 6.19 -10.78 24.41
C SER A 152 6.72 -10.64 22.98
N MET A 153 5.91 -10.96 21.96
CA MET A 153 6.31 -10.79 20.56
C MET A 153 6.67 -9.33 20.24
N LEU A 154 6.01 -8.33 20.82
CA LEU A 154 6.36 -6.92 20.61
C LEU A 154 7.76 -6.59 21.18
N GLU A 155 8.12 -7.14 22.34
CA GLU A 155 9.45 -6.97 22.91
C GLU A 155 10.51 -7.61 22.00
N HIS A 156 10.23 -8.82 21.53
CA HIS A 156 11.11 -9.50 20.59
C HIS A 156 11.29 -8.69 19.29
N LEU A 157 10.20 -8.24 18.67
CA LEU A 157 10.25 -7.42 17.45
C LEU A 157 11.04 -6.13 17.66
N ARG A 158 10.84 -5.45 18.81
CA ARG A 158 11.61 -4.25 19.14
C ARG A 158 13.11 -4.56 19.29
N ASN A 159 13.46 -5.68 19.94
CA ASN A 159 14.84 -6.10 20.16
C ASN A 159 15.56 -6.45 18.86
N ILE A 160 14.89 -7.02 17.87
CA ILE A 160 15.48 -7.30 16.56
C ILE A 160 15.48 -6.09 15.63
N GLY A 161 14.92 -4.94 16.06
CA GLY A 161 15.08 -3.64 15.42
C GLY A 161 13.83 -3.02 14.81
N PHE A 162 12.65 -3.66 14.89
CA PHE A 162 11.41 -3.03 14.41
C PHE A 162 11.09 -1.78 15.22
N ASN A 163 10.70 -0.70 14.52
CA ASN A 163 10.34 0.57 15.11
C ASN A 163 8.96 1.09 14.69
N ARG A 164 8.25 0.36 13.80
CA ARG A 164 6.89 0.67 13.37
C ARG A 164 6.06 -0.60 13.26
N ILE A 165 4.78 -0.53 13.60
CA ILE A 165 3.83 -1.64 13.50
C ILE A 165 2.56 -1.21 12.78
N SER A 166 2.00 -2.11 11.98
CA SER A 166 0.67 -2.01 11.39
C SER A 166 -0.18 -3.19 11.83
N MET A 167 -1.33 -2.94 12.45
CA MET A 167 -2.24 -3.98 12.92
C MET A 167 -3.53 -4.00 12.14
N GLY A 168 -3.85 -5.16 11.54
CA GLY A 168 -5.12 -5.39 10.88
C GLY A 168 -6.26 -5.61 11.88
N VAL A 169 -6.98 -4.57 12.27
CA VAL A 169 -8.16 -4.65 13.14
C VAL A 169 -9.44 -4.90 12.34
N GLN A 170 -9.61 -4.20 11.24
CA GLN A 170 -10.72 -4.26 10.29
C GLN A 170 -12.05 -3.73 10.83
N ASP A 171 -12.58 -4.27 11.93
CA ASP A 171 -13.81 -3.84 12.60
C ASP A 171 -13.85 -4.37 14.05
N PHE A 172 -14.49 -3.63 14.97
CA PHE A 172 -14.73 -4.07 16.35
C PHE A 172 -16.12 -4.66 16.59
N ASN A 173 -17.05 -4.54 15.63
CA ASN A 173 -18.36 -5.15 15.74
C ASN A 173 -18.26 -6.69 15.65
N LYS A 174 -18.83 -7.40 16.62
CA LYS A 174 -18.71 -8.85 16.74
C LYS A 174 -19.39 -9.63 15.61
N ASP A 175 -20.53 -9.13 15.09
CA ASP A 175 -21.24 -9.77 14.00
C ASP A 175 -20.46 -9.63 12.68
N VAL A 176 -19.85 -8.48 12.45
CA VAL A 176 -18.94 -8.24 11.33
C VAL A 176 -17.72 -9.15 11.43
N GLN A 177 -17.07 -9.22 12.59
CA GLN A 177 -15.89 -10.07 12.83
C GLN A 177 -16.19 -11.55 12.54
N LYS A 178 -17.33 -12.08 13.03
CA LYS A 178 -17.79 -13.45 12.78
C LYS A 178 -18.03 -13.69 11.30
N ALA A 179 -18.72 -12.77 10.62
CA ALA A 179 -19.06 -12.91 9.21
C ALA A 179 -17.81 -12.99 8.31
N VAL A 180 -16.73 -12.36 8.71
CA VAL A 180 -15.46 -12.36 7.94
C VAL A 180 -14.41 -13.32 8.50
N ASN A 181 -14.74 -14.13 9.51
CA ASN A 181 -13.84 -15.07 10.20
C ASN A 181 -12.60 -14.38 10.80
N ARG A 182 -12.84 -13.22 11.47
CA ARG A 182 -11.77 -12.43 12.10
C ARG A 182 -12.19 -11.90 13.46
N GLU A 183 -12.51 -12.82 14.37
CA GLU A 183 -12.85 -12.48 15.75
C GLU A 183 -11.58 -12.15 16.53
N GLN A 184 -11.58 -11.01 17.21
CA GLN A 184 -10.48 -10.51 18.04
C GLN A 184 -11.00 -9.83 19.29
N ASP A 185 -10.15 -9.74 20.31
CA ASP A 185 -10.44 -9.06 21.56
C ASP A 185 -9.96 -7.60 21.51
N GLU A 186 -10.89 -6.67 21.71
CA GLU A 186 -10.60 -5.23 21.78
C GLU A 186 -9.62 -4.90 22.92
N THR A 187 -9.80 -5.53 24.07
CA THR A 187 -8.94 -5.30 25.25
C THR A 187 -7.50 -5.71 24.94
N PHE A 188 -7.31 -6.80 24.20
CA PHE A 188 -5.98 -7.24 23.78
C PHE A 188 -5.35 -6.32 22.74
N VAL A 189 -6.14 -5.80 21.78
CA VAL A 189 -5.64 -4.79 20.81
C VAL A 189 -5.17 -3.53 21.55
N ASN A 190 -5.91 -3.08 22.57
CA ASN A 190 -5.50 -1.96 23.41
C ASN A 190 -4.18 -2.26 24.14
N ALA A 191 -4.07 -3.43 24.77
CA ALA A 191 -2.85 -3.85 25.46
C ALA A 191 -1.62 -3.88 24.52
N LEU A 192 -1.80 -4.36 23.29
CA LEU A 192 -0.74 -4.33 22.26
C LEU A 192 -0.29 -2.91 21.93
N LEU A 193 -1.23 -1.97 21.72
CA LEU A 193 -0.89 -0.57 21.43
C LEU A 193 -0.20 0.12 22.61
N MET A 194 -0.67 -0.10 23.83
CA MET A 194 -0.02 0.43 25.03
C MET A 194 1.41 -0.11 25.15
N ARG A 195 1.56 -1.43 24.97
CA ARG A 195 2.88 -2.06 25.04
C ARG A 195 3.83 -1.57 23.95
N ALA A 196 3.34 -1.37 22.73
CA ALA A 196 4.13 -0.81 21.64
C ALA A 196 4.67 0.60 22.00
N ARG A 197 3.84 1.45 22.60
CA ARG A 197 4.26 2.79 23.05
C ARG A 197 5.32 2.72 24.18
N GLU A 198 5.11 1.84 25.17
CA GLU A 198 6.09 1.62 26.24
C GLU A 198 7.45 1.15 25.72
N LEU A 199 7.46 0.31 24.69
CA LEU A 199 8.66 -0.20 24.04
C LEU A 199 9.31 0.82 23.08
N GLY A 200 8.69 1.99 22.88
CA GLY A 200 9.22 3.06 22.03
C GLY A 200 9.11 2.77 20.53
N PHE A 201 8.05 2.09 20.10
CA PHE A 201 7.70 2.08 18.67
C PHE A 201 7.33 3.49 18.24
N GLN A 202 7.91 3.94 17.13
CA GLN A 202 7.80 5.33 16.65
C GLN A 202 6.46 5.61 15.97
N SER A 203 5.81 4.59 15.40
CA SER A 203 4.52 4.73 14.74
C SER A 203 3.70 3.44 14.85
N THR A 204 2.41 3.63 15.09
CA THR A 204 1.40 2.57 15.14
C THR A 204 0.30 2.87 14.12
N ASN A 205 0.04 1.93 13.21
CA ASN A 205 -1.06 2.01 12.25
C ASN A 205 -2.14 0.98 12.58
N LEU A 206 -3.41 1.34 12.42
CA LEU A 206 -4.53 0.40 12.44
C LEU A 206 -5.22 0.39 11.08
N ASP A 207 -5.40 -0.83 10.54
CA ASP A 207 -6.15 -1.03 9.31
C ASP A 207 -7.61 -1.35 9.64
N LEU A 208 -8.52 -0.62 9.02
CA LEU A 208 -9.96 -0.81 9.06
C LEU A 208 -10.48 -1.11 7.65
N ILE A 209 -11.62 -1.79 7.58
CA ILE A 209 -12.30 -2.05 6.30
C ILE A 209 -13.77 -1.68 6.44
N TYR A 210 -14.25 -0.74 5.61
CA TYR A 210 -15.68 -0.47 5.49
C TYR A 210 -16.30 -1.19 4.28
N GLY A 211 -17.58 -1.45 4.35
CA GLY A 211 -18.30 -2.22 3.34
C GLY A 211 -18.26 -3.75 3.57
N LEU A 212 -17.86 -4.21 4.75
CA LEU A 212 -17.89 -5.60 5.17
C LEU A 212 -19.34 -6.07 5.46
N PRO A 213 -19.59 -7.40 5.50
CA PRO A 213 -20.90 -7.95 5.83
C PRO A 213 -21.47 -7.41 7.15
N PHE A 214 -22.76 -7.12 7.16
CA PHE A 214 -23.53 -6.62 8.31
C PHE A 214 -23.11 -5.27 8.86
N GLN A 215 -22.21 -4.54 8.19
CA GLN A 215 -21.90 -3.16 8.60
C GLN A 215 -23.09 -2.24 8.31
N SER A 216 -23.37 -1.36 9.28
CA SER A 216 -24.21 -0.18 9.15
C SER A 216 -23.41 1.07 9.50
N VAL A 217 -23.99 2.25 9.29
CA VAL A 217 -23.36 3.52 9.71
C VAL A 217 -23.09 3.48 11.21
N GLU A 218 -24.08 3.07 12.02
CA GLU A 218 -23.99 3.03 13.47
C GLU A 218 -22.91 2.06 13.95
N SER A 219 -22.83 0.84 13.34
CA SER A 219 -21.85 -0.16 13.73
C SER A 219 -20.42 0.29 13.40
N PHE A 220 -20.23 0.95 12.27
CA PHE A 220 -18.90 1.44 11.90
C PHE A 220 -18.50 2.68 12.71
N MET A 221 -19.45 3.57 13.04
CA MET A 221 -19.19 4.69 13.96
C MET A 221 -18.81 4.20 15.37
N PHE A 222 -19.38 3.08 15.84
CA PHE A 222 -18.92 2.43 17.07
C PHE A 222 -17.45 2.00 16.93
N THR A 223 -17.06 1.35 15.83
CA THR A 223 -15.67 0.98 15.57
C THR A 223 -14.74 2.19 15.53
N LEU A 224 -15.13 3.29 14.86
CA LEU A 224 -14.34 4.51 14.81
C LEU A 224 -14.14 5.15 16.19
N LYS A 225 -15.19 5.18 17.02
CA LYS A 225 -15.07 5.69 18.38
C LYS A 225 -14.01 4.92 19.16
N LYS A 226 -14.03 3.59 19.09
CA LYS A 226 -13.02 2.73 19.74
C LYS A 226 -11.63 3.01 19.22
N VAL A 227 -11.47 3.13 17.91
CA VAL A 227 -10.19 3.43 17.29
C VAL A 227 -9.64 4.79 17.73
N ILE A 228 -10.50 5.81 17.84
CA ILE A 228 -10.10 7.14 18.32
C ILE A 228 -9.66 7.07 19.81
N GLU A 229 -10.37 6.29 20.64
CA GLU A 229 -9.96 6.04 22.03
C GLU A 229 -8.60 5.34 22.12
N LEU A 230 -8.31 4.41 21.21
CA LEU A 230 -7.00 3.73 21.07
C LEU A 230 -5.87 4.67 20.61
N ASN A 231 -6.24 5.77 19.93
CA ASN A 231 -5.35 6.85 19.52
C ASN A 231 -4.09 6.42 18.73
N PRO A 232 -4.21 5.62 17.64
CA PRO A 232 -3.07 5.27 16.79
C PRO A 232 -2.48 6.51 16.11
N ASP A 233 -1.25 6.39 15.59
CA ASP A 233 -0.60 7.49 14.87
C ASP A 233 -1.16 7.61 13.45
N ARG A 234 -1.48 6.45 12.82
CA ARG A 234 -2.02 6.34 11.46
C ARG A 234 -3.23 5.42 11.42
N LEU A 235 -4.06 5.64 10.42
CA LEU A 235 -5.21 4.80 10.09
C LEU A 235 -5.26 4.56 8.59
N SER A 236 -5.56 3.31 8.23
CA SER A 236 -5.91 2.92 6.86
C SER A 236 -7.34 2.41 6.85
N VAL A 237 -8.25 3.09 6.15
CA VAL A 237 -9.68 2.75 6.14
C VAL A 237 -10.09 2.33 4.73
N PHE A 238 -9.91 1.03 4.43
CA PHE A 238 -10.08 0.48 3.09
C PHE A 238 -11.53 0.23 2.72
N ASN A 239 -11.89 0.48 1.46
CA ASN A 239 -13.15 0.01 0.89
C ASN A 239 -13.06 -1.49 0.56
N TYR A 240 -13.98 -2.29 1.08
CA TYR A 240 -14.09 -3.69 0.72
C TYR A 240 -14.51 -3.87 -0.75
N ALA A 241 -13.65 -4.52 -1.53
CA ALA A 241 -13.93 -4.93 -2.91
C ALA A 241 -14.36 -6.41 -2.92
N HIS A 242 -15.64 -6.68 -3.24
CA HIS A 242 -16.18 -8.03 -3.33
C HIS A 242 -15.93 -8.63 -4.71
N LEU A 243 -15.00 -9.58 -4.80
CA LEU A 243 -14.57 -10.24 -6.03
C LEU A 243 -14.48 -11.77 -5.84
N PRO A 244 -15.61 -12.45 -5.55
CA PRO A 244 -15.61 -13.87 -5.20
C PRO A 244 -15.16 -14.80 -6.34
N SER A 245 -15.25 -14.36 -7.59
CA SER A 245 -14.72 -15.09 -8.75
C SER A 245 -13.20 -15.13 -8.80
N ARG A 246 -12.52 -14.14 -8.18
CA ARG A 246 -11.04 -14.05 -8.12
C ARG A 246 -10.47 -14.62 -6.82
N PHE A 247 -11.20 -14.48 -5.72
CA PHE A 247 -10.74 -14.84 -4.37
C PHE A 247 -11.72 -15.84 -3.72
N ALA A 248 -11.35 -17.11 -3.70
CA ALA A 248 -12.20 -18.20 -3.21
C ALA A 248 -12.71 -18.00 -1.76
N GLY A 249 -11.92 -17.33 -0.91
CA GLY A 249 -12.35 -16.97 0.46
C GLY A 249 -13.58 -16.09 0.46
N GLN A 250 -13.66 -15.13 -0.47
CA GLN A 250 -14.76 -14.17 -0.57
C GLN A 250 -16.10 -14.83 -1.02
N ALA A 251 -16.06 -16.01 -1.63
CA ALA A 251 -17.29 -16.77 -1.96
C ALA A 251 -18.10 -17.19 -0.71
N LYS A 252 -17.51 -17.14 0.48
CA LYS A 252 -18.19 -17.36 1.76
C LYS A 252 -19.04 -16.17 2.20
N ILE A 253 -18.75 -14.97 1.71
CA ILE A 253 -19.54 -13.75 1.91
C ILE A 253 -20.61 -13.69 0.84
N LYS A 254 -21.87 -13.45 1.24
CA LYS A 254 -23.01 -13.40 0.31
C LYS A 254 -23.40 -11.94 0.05
N ASP A 255 -23.80 -11.62 -1.18
CA ASP A 255 -24.17 -10.27 -1.60
C ASP A 255 -25.21 -9.63 -0.68
N TRP A 256 -26.19 -10.39 -0.20
CA TRP A 256 -27.25 -9.89 0.69
C TRP A 256 -26.75 -9.48 2.08
N GLN A 257 -25.54 -9.90 2.48
CA GLN A 257 -24.92 -9.51 3.75
C GLN A 257 -24.22 -8.16 3.65
N LEU A 258 -23.89 -7.73 2.43
CA LEU A 258 -23.13 -6.51 2.19
C LEU A 258 -24.00 -5.26 2.33
N PRO A 259 -23.47 -4.16 2.87
CA PRO A 259 -24.18 -2.90 2.89
C PRO A 259 -24.41 -2.39 1.45
N LYS A 260 -25.53 -1.69 1.27
CA LYS A 260 -25.84 -1.03 -0.01
C LYS A 260 -24.79 0.03 -0.35
N PRO A 261 -24.62 0.38 -1.65
CA PRO A 261 -23.68 1.42 -2.07
C PRO A 261 -23.89 2.77 -1.34
N GLU A 262 -25.15 3.15 -1.11
CA GLU A 262 -25.49 4.40 -0.40
C GLU A 262 -25.00 4.36 1.05
N THR A 263 -25.18 3.22 1.73
CA THR A 263 -24.67 3.02 3.10
C THR A 263 -23.14 3.08 3.15
N LYS A 264 -22.45 2.50 2.16
CA LYS A 264 -20.99 2.58 2.08
C LYS A 264 -20.51 4.01 1.90
N LEU A 265 -21.16 4.81 1.07
CA LEU A 265 -20.86 6.23 0.89
C LEU A 265 -21.08 7.01 2.18
N GLU A 266 -22.17 6.75 2.89
CA GLU A 266 -22.46 7.40 4.18
C GLU A 266 -21.42 7.01 5.25
N ILE A 267 -21.01 5.74 5.32
CA ILE A 267 -19.92 5.29 6.20
C ILE A 267 -18.64 6.07 5.88
N LEU A 268 -18.25 6.19 4.61
CA LEU A 268 -17.06 6.93 4.20
C LEU A 268 -17.15 8.41 4.60
N GLN A 269 -18.30 9.06 4.33
CA GLN A 269 -18.52 10.44 4.73
C GLN A 269 -18.34 10.63 6.22
N LYS A 270 -19.05 9.82 7.02
CA LYS A 270 -18.98 9.89 8.48
C LYS A 270 -17.58 9.57 9.02
N THR A 271 -16.85 8.68 8.36
CA THR A 271 -15.46 8.39 8.70
C THR A 271 -14.58 9.62 8.56
N ILE A 272 -14.66 10.30 7.42
CA ILE A 272 -13.86 11.51 7.14
C ILE A 272 -14.22 12.63 8.13
N GLU A 273 -15.51 12.85 8.37
CA GLU A 273 -15.99 13.86 9.34
C GLU A 273 -15.48 13.53 10.75
N THR A 274 -15.65 12.29 11.19
CA THR A 274 -15.32 11.86 12.55
C THR A 274 -13.83 11.89 12.83
N LEU A 275 -13.01 11.34 11.91
CA LEU A 275 -11.57 11.37 12.06
C LEU A 275 -11.00 12.79 11.94
N GLY A 276 -11.56 13.62 11.06
CA GLY A 276 -11.19 15.03 10.97
C GLY A 276 -11.51 15.81 12.27
N CYS A 277 -12.67 15.57 12.89
CA CYS A 277 -13.02 16.16 14.19
C CYS A 277 -12.10 15.63 15.32
N ALA A 278 -11.62 14.40 15.22
CA ALA A 278 -10.64 13.83 16.16
C ALA A 278 -9.20 14.30 15.91
N GLY A 279 -8.97 15.19 14.92
CA GLY A 279 -7.68 15.80 14.64
C GLY A 279 -6.82 15.08 13.62
N TYR A 280 -7.28 13.96 13.06
CA TYR A 280 -6.54 13.28 11.99
C TYR A 280 -6.60 14.06 10.67
N LYS A 281 -5.49 14.06 9.94
CA LYS A 281 -5.37 14.59 8.58
C LYS A 281 -5.68 13.51 7.55
N PHE A 282 -6.45 13.85 6.53
CA PHE A 282 -6.63 12.97 5.37
C PHE A 282 -5.40 13.06 4.47
N ILE A 283 -4.61 11.99 4.45
CA ILE A 283 -3.40 11.92 3.63
C ILE A 283 -3.74 11.67 2.15
N GLY A 284 -4.74 10.83 1.92
CA GLY A 284 -5.21 10.51 0.57
C GLY A 284 -5.70 9.09 0.47
N MET A 285 -6.51 8.81 -0.53
CA MET A 285 -7.10 7.50 -0.75
C MET A 285 -7.83 6.99 0.50
N ASP A 286 -7.22 6.10 1.24
CA ASP A 286 -7.78 5.42 2.40
C ASP A 286 -7.03 5.77 3.71
N HIS A 287 -6.06 6.70 3.68
CA HIS A 287 -5.12 6.91 4.76
C HIS A 287 -5.35 8.22 5.52
N PHE A 288 -5.21 8.12 6.83
CA PHE A 288 -5.28 9.24 7.77
C PHE A 288 -4.08 9.16 8.71
N ALA A 289 -3.58 10.30 9.16
CA ALA A 289 -2.45 10.39 10.09
C ALA A 289 -2.65 11.56 11.05
N LYS A 290 -1.98 11.52 12.20
CA LYS A 290 -1.90 12.67 13.09
C LYS A 290 -1.19 13.84 12.40
N PRO A 291 -1.47 15.11 12.80
CA PRO A 291 -0.86 16.28 12.16
C PRO A 291 0.66 16.35 12.26
N ASP A 292 1.23 15.77 13.32
CA ASP A 292 2.65 15.68 13.62
C ASP A 292 3.32 14.41 13.05
N ASP A 293 2.55 13.55 12.38
CA ASP A 293 3.09 12.40 11.68
C ASP A 293 3.88 12.82 10.43
N GLU A 294 4.96 12.10 10.17
CA GLU A 294 5.86 12.39 9.03
C GLU A 294 5.15 12.38 7.66
N LEU A 295 4.09 11.55 7.47
CA LEU A 295 3.32 11.55 6.22
C LEU A 295 2.53 12.85 6.04
N ALA A 296 1.94 13.38 7.13
CA ALA A 296 1.22 14.64 7.10
C ALA A 296 2.16 15.82 6.85
N ILE A 297 3.34 15.81 7.49
CA ILE A 297 4.40 16.81 7.29
C ILE A 297 4.94 16.74 5.86
N ALA A 298 5.22 15.55 5.35
CA ALA A 298 5.73 15.36 3.98
C ALA A 298 4.70 15.84 2.94
N GLN A 299 3.41 15.56 3.13
CA GLN A 299 2.34 16.06 2.25
C GLN A 299 2.25 17.59 2.27
N GLN A 300 2.33 18.20 3.44
CA GLN A 300 2.32 19.66 3.58
C GLN A 300 3.48 20.31 2.84
N ASN A 301 4.65 19.66 2.86
CA ASN A 301 5.86 20.11 2.17
C ASN A 301 5.91 19.72 0.68
N GLY A 302 4.93 18.97 0.17
CA GLY A 302 4.87 18.55 -1.23
C GLY A 302 5.88 17.45 -1.60
N VAL A 303 6.37 16.69 -0.62
CA VAL A 303 7.38 15.64 -0.78
C VAL A 303 6.87 14.25 -0.34
N LEU A 304 5.57 14.08 -0.27
CA LEU A 304 4.97 12.79 0.00
C LEU A 304 5.02 11.91 -1.25
N HIS A 305 5.35 10.64 -1.08
CA HIS A 305 5.44 9.65 -2.13
C HIS A 305 4.52 8.45 -1.89
N ARG A 306 4.34 7.63 -2.91
CA ARG A 306 3.56 6.40 -2.86
C ARG A 306 4.20 5.33 -3.72
N ASN A 307 4.25 4.11 -3.18
CA ASN A 307 4.71 2.90 -3.88
C ASN A 307 3.75 1.72 -3.61
N PHE A 308 4.14 0.49 -3.92
CA PHE A 308 3.33 -0.71 -3.70
C PHE A 308 3.02 -0.98 -2.21
N GLN A 309 3.83 -0.49 -1.29
CA GLN A 309 3.63 -0.65 0.16
C GLN A 309 2.63 0.37 0.74
N GLY A 310 2.43 1.51 0.07
CA GLY A 310 1.59 2.61 0.53
C GLY A 310 2.27 3.97 0.42
N TYR A 311 1.84 4.93 1.25
CA TYR A 311 2.48 6.24 1.35
C TYR A 311 3.82 6.14 2.10
N THR A 312 4.81 6.89 1.63
CA THR A 312 6.17 6.89 2.16
C THR A 312 6.81 8.28 2.05
N THR A 313 7.77 8.55 2.91
CA THR A 313 8.64 9.74 2.83
C THR A 313 9.95 9.46 2.09
N GLN A 314 10.17 8.22 1.65
CA GLN A 314 11.40 7.73 1.01
C GLN A 314 11.30 7.81 -0.53
N GLU A 315 11.38 9.03 -1.07
CA GLU A 315 11.23 9.29 -2.52
C GLU A 315 12.27 8.59 -3.38
N GLU A 316 13.52 8.73 -2.98
CA GLU A 316 14.65 8.35 -3.82
C GLU A 316 15.04 6.87 -3.70
N CYS A 317 14.33 6.09 -2.88
CA CYS A 317 14.63 4.68 -2.70
C CYS A 317 14.15 3.85 -3.89
N ASP A 318 15.03 2.97 -4.37
CA ASP A 318 14.57 1.82 -5.14
C ASP A 318 13.96 0.80 -4.19
N LEU A 319 12.85 0.20 -4.58
CA LEU A 319 12.16 -0.83 -3.82
C LEU A 319 12.62 -2.21 -4.29
N LEU A 320 13.28 -2.98 -3.43
CA LEU A 320 13.63 -4.36 -3.67
C LEU A 320 12.63 -5.29 -2.95
N GLY A 321 11.82 -5.99 -3.74
CA GLY A 321 10.88 -6.99 -3.23
C GLY A 321 11.52 -8.37 -3.13
N LEU A 322 11.46 -9.00 -1.98
CA LEU A 322 12.01 -10.31 -1.64
C LEU A 322 10.88 -11.28 -1.26
N GLY A 323 10.99 -12.52 -1.71
CA GLY A 323 10.00 -13.55 -1.44
C GLY A 323 8.92 -13.69 -2.52
N VAL A 324 8.04 -14.66 -2.33
CA VAL A 324 6.97 -15.01 -3.26
C VAL A 324 6.06 -13.82 -3.55
N SER A 325 5.72 -13.59 -4.81
CA SER A 325 4.88 -12.50 -5.33
C SER A 325 5.38 -11.06 -5.12
N ALA A 326 6.51 -10.85 -4.45
CA ALA A 326 7.04 -9.53 -4.16
C ALA A 326 7.30 -8.74 -5.45
N ILE A 327 7.08 -7.42 -5.39
CA ILE A 327 7.32 -6.51 -6.52
C ILE A 327 8.46 -5.58 -6.16
N SER A 328 9.41 -5.44 -7.10
CA SER A 328 10.49 -4.48 -7.06
C SER A 328 10.20 -3.31 -7.99
N LEU A 329 10.71 -2.12 -7.64
CA LEU A 329 10.79 -0.93 -8.49
C LEU A 329 12.23 -0.44 -8.44
N LEU A 330 12.97 -0.64 -9.52
CA LEU A 330 14.37 -0.25 -9.67
C LEU A 330 14.46 0.83 -10.74
N GLY A 331 14.52 2.09 -10.33
CA GLY A 331 14.53 3.23 -11.24
C GLY A 331 13.27 3.31 -12.10
N ASP A 332 13.41 2.91 -13.36
CA ASP A 332 12.37 2.91 -14.38
C ASP A 332 11.83 1.51 -14.71
N THR A 333 12.06 0.51 -13.86
CA THR A 333 11.63 -0.85 -14.11
C THR A 333 10.87 -1.46 -12.94
N TYR A 334 9.81 -2.19 -13.26
CA TYR A 334 9.10 -3.06 -12.33
C TYR A 334 9.48 -4.51 -12.56
N ALA A 335 9.63 -5.27 -11.48
CA ALA A 335 9.85 -6.71 -11.52
C ALA A 335 9.01 -7.41 -10.46
N GLN A 336 8.34 -8.49 -10.82
CA GLN A 336 7.51 -9.27 -9.90
C GLN A 336 7.99 -10.71 -9.83
N ASN A 337 8.12 -11.23 -8.62
CA ASN A 337 8.45 -12.62 -8.35
C ASN A 337 7.27 -13.56 -8.66
N GLN A 338 7.57 -14.86 -8.80
CA GLN A 338 6.59 -15.94 -8.93
C GLN A 338 5.54 -15.85 -7.83
N LYS A 339 4.27 -16.07 -8.20
CA LYS A 339 3.13 -15.95 -7.28
C LYS A 339 2.77 -17.25 -6.60
N ASP A 340 3.05 -18.36 -7.25
CA ASP A 340 2.91 -19.70 -6.67
C ASP A 340 4.16 -20.07 -5.87
N LEU A 341 3.98 -20.66 -4.70
CA LEU A 341 5.09 -20.97 -3.80
C LEU A 341 6.02 -22.06 -4.36
N LYS A 342 5.47 -23.04 -5.10
CA LYS A 342 6.27 -24.11 -5.72
C LYS A 342 7.09 -23.55 -6.90
N GLU A 343 6.48 -22.68 -7.71
CA GLU A 343 7.17 -22.00 -8.81
C GLU A 343 8.27 -21.08 -8.27
N TYR A 344 8.01 -20.38 -7.16
CA TYR A 344 9.01 -19.57 -6.47
C TYR A 344 10.22 -20.42 -6.05
N TYR A 345 9.98 -21.55 -5.38
CA TYR A 345 11.07 -22.45 -4.95
C TYR A 345 11.87 -22.97 -6.17
N THR A 346 11.19 -23.41 -7.21
CA THR A 346 11.86 -23.89 -8.43
C THR A 346 12.70 -22.79 -9.08
N ALA A 347 12.21 -21.56 -9.15
CA ALA A 347 12.94 -20.46 -9.76
C ALA A 347 14.19 -20.08 -8.94
N VAL A 348 14.07 -20.04 -7.60
CA VAL A 348 15.22 -19.80 -6.70
C VAL A 348 16.27 -20.90 -6.83
N ASP A 349 15.87 -22.18 -6.88
CA ASP A 349 16.81 -23.31 -7.05
C ASP A 349 17.54 -23.24 -8.39
N THR A 350 16.87 -22.77 -9.45
CA THR A 350 17.43 -22.77 -10.80
C THR A 350 18.29 -21.54 -11.07
N ASN A 351 17.84 -20.37 -10.64
CA ASN A 351 18.39 -19.08 -11.09
C ASN A 351 18.82 -18.16 -9.94
N GLY A 352 18.57 -18.54 -8.68
CA GLY A 352 18.76 -17.66 -7.52
C GLY A 352 17.78 -16.46 -7.45
N ILE A 353 17.12 -16.13 -8.55
CA ILE A 353 16.17 -15.01 -8.70
C ILE A 353 14.81 -15.56 -9.14
N ALA A 354 13.78 -15.25 -8.37
CA ALA A 354 12.43 -15.78 -8.58
C ALA A 354 11.56 -14.89 -9.50
N LEU A 355 12.16 -14.28 -10.51
CA LEU A 355 11.45 -13.39 -11.44
C LEU A 355 10.37 -14.15 -12.21
N HIS A 356 9.18 -13.55 -12.32
CA HIS A 356 8.07 -14.04 -13.14
C HIS A 356 7.80 -13.11 -14.32
N LYS A 357 7.68 -11.82 -14.05
CA LYS A 357 7.36 -10.81 -15.06
C LYS A 357 7.80 -9.42 -14.60
N GLY A 358 7.86 -8.50 -15.56
CA GLY A 358 8.23 -7.12 -15.26
C GLY A 358 7.83 -6.17 -16.36
N LEU A 359 8.31 -4.95 -16.24
CA LEU A 359 8.09 -3.88 -17.22
C LEU A 359 9.25 -2.89 -17.14
N ALA A 360 9.95 -2.67 -18.24
CA ALA A 360 10.80 -1.50 -18.42
C ALA A 360 9.92 -0.35 -18.93
N MET A 361 9.87 0.73 -18.18
CA MET A 361 9.08 1.92 -18.51
C MET A 361 9.77 2.73 -19.61
N SER A 362 8.99 3.26 -20.53
CA SER A 362 9.45 4.30 -21.45
C SER A 362 9.65 5.63 -20.71
N GLU A 363 10.32 6.59 -21.33
CA GLU A 363 10.46 7.95 -20.80
C GLU A 363 9.09 8.60 -20.57
N GLU A 364 8.14 8.37 -21.50
CA GLU A 364 6.76 8.83 -21.37
C GLU A 364 6.03 8.18 -20.17
N ASP A 365 6.24 6.89 -19.92
CA ASP A 365 5.69 6.23 -18.73
C ASP A 365 6.25 6.83 -17.44
N CYS A 366 7.56 7.12 -17.41
CA CYS A 366 8.20 7.76 -16.26
C CYS A 366 7.64 9.16 -16.00
N LEU A 367 7.49 9.97 -17.06
CA LEU A 367 6.89 11.31 -16.98
C LEU A 367 5.44 11.24 -16.45
N ARG A 368 4.60 10.37 -17.00
CA ARG A 368 3.21 10.19 -16.56
C ARG A 368 3.11 9.62 -15.15
N ARG A 369 4.01 8.71 -14.78
CA ARG A 369 4.13 8.22 -13.40
C ARG A 369 4.38 9.38 -12.43
N ASP A 370 5.31 10.25 -12.76
CA ASP A 370 5.67 11.37 -11.88
C ASP A 370 4.53 12.39 -11.78
N VAL A 371 3.80 12.65 -12.88
CA VAL A 371 2.56 13.46 -12.86
C VAL A 371 1.51 12.84 -11.93
N ILE A 372 1.16 11.58 -12.14
CA ILE A 372 0.15 10.87 -11.35
C ILE A 372 0.56 10.81 -9.88
N LYS A 373 1.83 10.52 -9.60
CA LYS A 373 2.38 10.45 -8.24
C LYS A 373 2.30 11.79 -7.51
N GLN A 374 2.65 12.90 -8.16
CA GLN A 374 2.55 14.24 -7.58
C GLN A 374 1.09 14.58 -7.24
N LEU A 375 0.17 14.33 -8.16
CA LEU A 375 -1.25 14.61 -7.95
C LEU A 375 -1.85 13.78 -6.81
N ILE A 376 -1.61 12.45 -6.79
CA ILE A 376 -2.24 11.54 -5.83
C ILE A 376 -1.66 11.68 -4.41
N CYS A 377 -0.39 12.12 -4.29
CA CYS A 377 0.28 12.29 -3.00
C CYS A 377 0.12 13.70 -2.43
N ASN A 378 0.26 14.73 -3.27
CA ASN A 378 0.39 16.11 -2.80
C ASN A 378 -0.80 17.00 -3.19
N PHE A 379 -1.75 16.48 -3.98
CA PHE A 379 -2.89 17.24 -4.49
C PHE A 379 -2.50 18.52 -5.26
N LYS A 380 -1.25 18.53 -5.71
CA LYS A 380 -0.64 19.66 -6.40
C LYS A 380 0.43 19.14 -7.37
N LEU A 381 0.50 19.77 -8.55
CA LEU A 381 1.50 19.44 -9.57
C LEU A 381 2.08 20.74 -10.12
N ALA A 382 3.34 21.04 -9.82
CA ALA A 382 4.10 22.14 -10.43
C ALA A 382 4.70 21.69 -11.76
N TYR A 383 4.65 22.55 -12.79
CA TYR A 383 5.14 22.20 -14.13
C TYR A 383 6.65 22.28 -14.25
N ALA A 384 7.27 23.35 -13.70
CA ALA A 384 8.68 23.63 -13.89
C ALA A 384 9.66 22.50 -13.52
N PRO A 385 9.45 21.70 -12.43
CA PRO A 385 10.32 20.58 -12.14
C PRO A 385 10.27 19.49 -13.23
N LEU A 386 9.06 19.17 -13.74
CA LEU A 386 8.89 18.19 -14.81
C LEU A 386 9.43 18.70 -16.15
N GLU A 387 9.17 19.96 -16.48
CA GLU A 387 9.70 20.60 -17.69
C GLU A 387 11.23 20.53 -17.72
N LYS A 388 11.88 20.81 -16.57
CA LYS A 388 13.33 20.72 -16.43
C LYS A 388 13.84 19.29 -16.54
N GLN A 389 13.18 18.34 -15.86
CA GLN A 389 13.61 16.94 -15.79
C GLN A 389 13.49 16.24 -17.14
N TYR A 390 12.38 16.48 -17.86
CA TYR A 390 12.05 15.77 -19.10
C TYR A 390 12.26 16.62 -20.37
N ASN A 391 12.77 17.86 -20.22
CA ASN A 391 13.02 18.81 -21.32
C ASN A 391 11.79 19.03 -22.24
N ILE A 392 10.64 19.26 -21.64
CA ILE A 392 9.34 19.47 -22.30
C ILE A 392 8.75 20.83 -21.96
N ASN A 393 7.77 21.30 -22.76
CA ASN A 393 6.79 22.28 -22.31
C ASN A 393 5.54 21.54 -21.84
N PHE A 394 5.18 21.64 -20.55
CA PHE A 394 4.12 20.84 -19.94
C PHE A 394 2.77 21.03 -20.63
N LYS A 395 2.35 22.27 -20.83
CA LYS A 395 1.05 22.56 -21.44
C LYS A 395 0.94 22.08 -22.89
N GLN A 396 2.03 22.15 -23.63
CA GLN A 396 2.06 21.67 -25.02
C GLN A 396 2.08 20.13 -25.06
N HIS A 397 2.91 19.50 -24.23
CA HIS A 397 3.05 18.05 -24.17
C HIS A 397 1.74 17.36 -23.74
N PHE A 398 1.09 17.87 -22.70
CA PHE A 398 -0.15 17.35 -22.13
C PHE A 398 -1.42 18.03 -22.64
N ALA A 399 -1.41 18.66 -23.81
CA ALA A 399 -2.57 19.41 -24.31
C ALA A 399 -3.86 18.57 -24.37
N GLU A 400 -3.79 17.31 -24.81
CA GLU A 400 -4.93 16.39 -24.85
C GLU A 400 -5.39 15.99 -23.44
N ASP A 401 -4.45 15.70 -22.53
CA ASP A 401 -4.76 15.32 -21.15
C ASP A 401 -5.39 16.49 -20.39
N LEU A 402 -4.92 17.72 -20.62
CA LEU A 402 -5.49 18.94 -20.05
C LEU A 402 -6.92 19.20 -20.59
N ALA A 403 -7.19 18.87 -21.85
CA ALA A 403 -8.56 18.94 -22.40
C ALA A 403 -9.49 17.96 -21.68
N LEU A 404 -9.01 16.77 -21.27
CA LEU A 404 -9.78 15.81 -20.45
C LEU A 404 -10.02 16.31 -19.02
N LEU A 405 -9.18 17.18 -18.49
CA LEU A 405 -9.38 17.81 -17.17
C LEU A 405 -10.42 18.92 -17.18
N ALA A 406 -10.72 19.53 -18.35
CA ALA A 406 -11.61 20.69 -18.42
C ALA A 406 -12.99 20.47 -17.79
N PRO A 407 -13.70 19.33 -17.99
CA PRO A 407 -14.97 19.08 -17.32
C PRO A 407 -14.84 18.97 -15.79
N LEU A 408 -13.73 18.37 -15.29
CA LEU A 408 -13.48 18.24 -13.86
C LEU A 408 -13.16 19.61 -13.23
N ALA A 409 -12.45 20.47 -13.95
CA ALA A 409 -12.18 21.85 -13.55
C ALA A 409 -13.46 22.69 -13.53
N ALA A 410 -14.33 22.56 -14.54
CA ALA A 410 -15.64 23.23 -14.58
C ALA A 410 -16.53 22.81 -13.39
N ASP A 411 -16.46 21.58 -12.93
CA ASP A 411 -17.14 21.08 -11.74
C ASP A 411 -16.44 21.48 -10.41
N GLY A 412 -15.32 22.21 -10.49
CA GLY A 412 -14.59 22.72 -9.32
C GLY A 412 -13.77 21.68 -8.57
N LEU A 413 -13.37 20.58 -9.21
CA LEU A 413 -12.53 19.55 -8.60
C LEU A 413 -11.06 19.93 -8.56
N LEU A 414 -10.61 20.77 -9.48
CA LEU A 414 -9.23 21.25 -9.58
C LEU A 414 -9.19 22.61 -10.30
N ASP A 415 -8.07 23.29 -10.14
CA ASP A 415 -7.69 24.47 -10.92
C ASP A 415 -6.47 24.13 -11.79
N VAL A 416 -6.54 24.50 -13.08
CA VAL A 416 -5.44 24.37 -14.04
C VAL A 416 -4.85 25.77 -14.29
N GLY A 417 -3.90 26.14 -13.45
CA GLY A 417 -3.22 27.43 -13.50
C GLY A 417 -2.15 27.54 -14.59
N GLU A 418 -1.44 28.67 -14.59
CA GLU A 418 -0.33 28.91 -15.53
C GLU A 418 0.91 28.06 -15.21
N GLU A 419 1.21 27.82 -13.93
CA GLU A 419 2.43 27.17 -13.47
C GLU A 419 2.20 25.82 -12.80
N GLN A 420 0.95 25.50 -12.46
CA GLN A 420 0.62 24.31 -11.69
C GLN A 420 -0.85 23.89 -11.83
N ILE A 421 -1.13 22.62 -11.51
CA ILE A 421 -2.47 22.11 -11.22
C ILE A 421 -2.63 22.04 -9.70
N THR A 422 -3.79 22.50 -9.19
CA THR A 422 -4.12 22.37 -7.75
C THR A 422 -5.47 21.68 -7.59
N VAL A 423 -5.48 20.59 -6.83
CA VAL A 423 -6.71 19.83 -6.54
C VAL A 423 -7.47 20.50 -5.40
N SER A 424 -8.75 20.78 -5.62
CA SER A 424 -9.61 21.42 -4.63
C SER A 424 -10.00 20.46 -3.49
N ALA A 425 -10.55 20.98 -2.39
CA ALA A 425 -11.10 20.19 -1.31
C ALA A 425 -12.21 19.20 -1.74
N LYS A 426 -12.97 19.50 -2.81
CA LYS A 426 -13.93 18.60 -3.45
C LYS A 426 -13.23 17.51 -4.28
N GLY A 427 -12.14 17.87 -4.94
CA GLY A 427 -11.41 16.97 -5.83
C GLY A 427 -10.58 15.91 -5.12
N ARG A 428 -10.21 16.12 -3.86
CA ARG A 428 -9.34 15.16 -3.12
C ARG A 428 -9.91 13.76 -3.04
N LEU A 429 -11.20 13.60 -2.83
CA LEU A 429 -11.86 12.29 -2.85
C LEU A 429 -11.92 11.67 -4.24
N LEU A 430 -11.96 12.50 -5.25
CA LEU A 430 -12.05 12.12 -6.66
C LEU A 430 -10.68 12.17 -7.38
N ILE A 431 -9.58 12.16 -6.61
CA ILE A 431 -8.21 12.28 -7.15
C ILE A 431 -7.90 11.23 -8.22
N ARG A 432 -8.46 10.03 -8.09
CA ARG A 432 -8.26 8.95 -9.07
C ARG A 432 -8.86 9.31 -10.44
N ASN A 433 -9.98 10.06 -10.48
CA ASN A 433 -10.55 10.56 -11.72
C ASN A 433 -9.64 11.59 -12.42
N ILE A 434 -9.00 12.44 -11.62
CA ILE A 434 -8.02 13.41 -12.12
C ILE A 434 -6.80 12.68 -12.67
N CYS A 435 -6.27 11.68 -11.94
CA CYS A 435 -5.15 10.87 -12.40
C CYS A 435 -5.46 10.06 -13.67
N LEU A 436 -6.72 9.58 -13.84
CA LEU A 436 -7.16 8.86 -15.04
C LEU A 436 -6.99 9.68 -16.33
N CYS A 437 -7.05 11.01 -16.26
CA CYS A 437 -6.83 11.85 -17.43
C CYS A 437 -5.42 11.71 -18.00
N PHE A 438 -4.42 11.37 -17.16
CA PHE A 438 -3.04 11.17 -17.54
C PHE A 438 -2.69 9.68 -17.81
N ASP A 439 -3.63 8.75 -17.58
CA ASP A 439 -3.40 7.30 -17.71
C ASP A 439 -3.75 6.83 -19.13
N THR A 440 -2.74 6.71 -19.98
CA THR A 440 -2.91 6.28 -21.37
C THR A 440 -3.30 4.80 -21.48
N TYR A 441 -2.86 3.94 -20.57
CA TYR A 441 -3.20 2.52 -20.57
C TYR A 441 -4.66 2.28 -20.23
N SER A 442 -5.16 2.91 -19.17
CA SER A 442 -6.58 2.81 -18.79
C SER A 442 -7.51 3.40 -19.86
N ARG A 443 -7.09 4.46 -20.56
CA ARG A 443 -7.86 5.04 -21.70
C ARG A 443 -7.94 4.06 -22.87
N ALA A 444 -6.85 3.37 -23.19
CA ALA A 444 -6.82 2.37 -24.26
C ALA A 444 -7.68 1.13 -23.93
N GLN A 445 -7.79 0.78 -22.63
CA GLN A 445 -8.51 -0.40 -22.15
C GLN A 445 -9.96 -0.11 -21.70
N ALA A 446 -10.51 1.05 -21.94
CA ALA A 446 -11.80 1.56 -21.41
C ALA A 446 -13.03 0.63 -21.58
N LYS A 447 -12.90 -0.51 -22.25
CA LYS A 447 -13.94 -1.54 -22.44
C LYS A 447 -13.87 -2.72 -21.47
N GLN A 448 -12.86 -2.82 -20.59
CA GLN A 448 -12.73 -3.93 -19.64
C GLN A 448 -12.77 -3.41 -18.21
N GLN A 449 -13.85 -3.73 -17.48
CA GLN A 449 -13.98 -3.47 -16.03
C GLN A 449 -13.00 -4.34 -15.23
N GLN A 450 -11.73 -3.95 -15.17
CA GLN A 450 -10.69 -4.69 -14.44
C GLN A 450 -10.41 -4.12 -13.04
N PHE A 451 -10.91 -2.93 -12.74
CA PHE A 451 -10.65 -2.20 -11.49
C PHE A 451 -11.91 -2.06 -10.62
N SER A 452 -11.70 -1.87 -9.31
CA SER A 452 -12.76 -1.48 -8.39
C SER A 452 -13.28 -0.07 -8.71
N ARG A 453 -14.50 0.25 -8.24
CA ARG A 453 -15.00 1.63 -8.29
C ARG A 453 -14.08 2.57 -7.52
N ILE A 454 -14.05 3.83 -7.95
CA ILE A 454 -13.18 4.86 -7.38
C ILE A 454 -13.61 5.19 -5.94
N ILE A 455 -14.91 5.18 -5.67
CA ILE A 455 -15.51 5.38 -4.35
C ILE A 455 -16.51 4.26 -4.06
#